data_c2ced41805e258cc22cd6bf9ce710fd8
#
_entry.id   c2ced41805e258cc22cd6bf9ce710fd8
#
_cell.length_a   1.000
_cell.length_b   1.000
_cell.length_c   1.000
_cell.angle_alpha   90.00
_cell.angle_beta   90.00
_cell.angle_gamma   90.00
#
_symmetry.space_group_name_H-M   'P 1'
#
loop_
_entity.id
_entity.type
_entity.pdbx_description
1 polymer ?
#
loop_
_entity_poly.entity_id
_entity_poly.type
_entity_poly.pdbx_seq_one_letter_code
_entity_poly.pdbx_strand_id
1 'polypeptide(L)'
;MNLSQLEPFRVNSFMKRQFALLLLTAFIFGSQGVAKVKRPRILGVAHMALYVSDLQAARAFYKDFLGYAEPFALKREDGADRIAFVKINDDQYIELFAESPKQDGQLNHIAFFTDSAEAMRDYLASSGIKVPDKVGKGRIGNSNFNILDPDGHTVEIVEYQPDSWTRREKGKFMPETRISTRIAHLGVLVAAVDPALKFYREVLGFQEFWRGSSTGKVLSWINMRVPDGNDYLEFMLYATPQDAAQMGMKNHICLLVPDIKQAVATLESRPARKNYSRPIEIRTGINGKRQANLFDPDGTRIELMEPNTADGKPVPSSTAPPPIR
;
A
#
# COMPACT_ATOMS: atom_id res chain seq x y z
N MET A 1 -75.27 -21.83 52.04
CA MET A 1 -75.43 -21.93 50.60
C MET A 1 -74.16 -22.53 50.04
N ASN A 2 -74.26 -23.73 49.49
CA ASN A 2 -73.20 -24.64 49.18
C ASN A 2 -72.55 -24.31 47.82
N LEU A 3 -71.29 -24.04 47.81
CA LEU A 3 -70.43 -23.86 46.60
C LEU A 3 -69.77 -25.18 46.31
N SER A 4 -70.41 -26.07 45.57
CA SER A 4 -69.81 -27.25 45.00
C SER A 4 -70.60 -27.65 43.77
N GLN A 5 -70.12 -27.20 42.60
CA GLN A 5 -70.40 -27.84 41.29
C GLN A 5 -69.87 -26.87 40.21
N LEU A 6 -68.55 -27.00 39.90
CA LEU A 6 -68.05 -26.55 38.62
C LEU A 6 -67.17 -27.68 38.04
N GLU A 7 -67.69 -28.37 37.05
CA GLU A 7 -66.97 -29.43 36.31
C GLU A 7 -65.84 -28.82 35.45
N PRO A 8 -64.69 -29.48 35.27
CA PRO A 8 -63.63 -28.99 34.44
C PRO A 8 -63.91 -29.20 32.95
N PHE A 9 -63.82 -28.15 32.18
CA PHE A 9 -63.85 -28.19 30.71
C PHE A 9 -62.79 -29.12 30.16
N ARG A 10 -63.19 -30.19 29.54
CA ARG A 10 -62.30 -31.08 28.74
C ARG A 10 -61.95 -30.41 27.42
N VAL A 11 -60.72 -29.91 27.30
CA VAL A 11 -60.14 -29.44 26.04
C VAL A 11 -59.85 -30.66 25.14
N ASN A 12 -60.49 -30.69 24.00
CA ASN A 12 -60.46 -31.76 23.01
C ASN A 12 -59.07 -31.98 22.45
N SER A 13 -58.57 -33.24 22.45
CA SER A 13 -57.23 -33.66 22.02
C SER A 13 -56.87 -33.28 20.58
N PHE A 14 -57.87 -32.88 19.80
CA PHE A 14 -57.70 -32.46 18.40
C PHE A 14 -57.08 -31.07 18.24
N MET A 15 -57.31 -30.18 19.19
CA MET A 15 -56.72 -28.81 19.12
C MET A 15 -55.25 -28.76 19.57
N LYS A 16 -54.79 -29.75 20.35
CA LYS A 16 -53.36 -29.81 20.77
C LYS A 16 -52.43 -30.28 19.67
N ARG A 17 -52.93 -30.99 18.65
CA ARG A 17 -52.11 -31.47 17.52
C ARG A 17 -51.93 -30.40 16.42
N GLN A 18 -52.87 -29.47 16.28
CA GLN A 18 -52.75 -28.38 15.28
C GLN A 18 -51.85 -27.23 15.77
N PHE A 19 -51.78 -26.97 17.06
CA PHE A 19 -50.83 -25.96 17.62
C PHE A 19 -49.40 -26.44 17.66
N ALA A 20 -49.13 -27.74 17.74
CA ALA A 20 -47.76 -28.30 17.67
C ALA A 20 -47.23 -28.32 16.23
N LEU A 21 -48.10 -28.37 15.22
CA LEU A 21 -47.66 -28.39 13.80
C LEU A 21 -47.40 -26.95 13.26
N LEU A 22 -48.00 -25.92 13.86
CA LEU A 22 -47.76 -24.51 13.46
C LEU A 22 -46.50 -23.91 14.10
N LEU A 23 -45.94 -24.49 15.17
CA LEU A 23 -44.71 -24.08 15.79
C LEU A 23 -43.46 -24.73 15.21
N LEU A 24 -43.63 -25.80 14.38
CA LEU A 24 -42.47 -26.50 13.77
C LEU A 24 -42.15 -26.01 12.35
N THR A 25 -43.00 -25.16 11.76
CA THR A 25 -42.75 -24.58 10.42
C THR A 25 -42.14 -23.21 10.42
N ALA A 26 -41.92 -22.58 11.61
CA ALA A 26 -41.38 -21.24 11.73
C ALA A 26 -39.85 -21.21 11.97
N PHE A 27 -39.14 -22.33 11.96
CA PHE A 27 -37.70 -22.42 12.29
C PHE A 27 -36.81 -22.98 11.19
N ILE A 28 -37.26 -22.94 9.94
CA ILE A 28 -36.38 -23.21 8.79
C ILE A 28 -36.32 -22.00 7.85
N PHE A 29 -36.13 -20.82 8.41
CA PHE A 29 -35.36 -19.79 7.71
C PHE A 29 -33.92 -19.98 8.16
N GLY A 30 -33.27 -20.93 7.55
CA GLY A 30 -31.84 -21.07 7.62
C GLY A 30 -31.24 -19.71 7.28
N SER A 31 -30.43 -19.16 8.17
CA SER A 31 -29.47 -18.13 7.81
C SER A 31 -28.72 -18.64 6.59
N GLN A 32 -29.16 -18.25 5.40
CA GLN A 32 -28.29 -18.33 4.24
C GLN A 32 -27.09 -17.46 4.61
N GLY A 33 -26.05 -18.08 5.11
CA GLY A 33 -24.78 -17.43 5.33
C GLY A 33 -24.42 -16.78 3.99
N VAL A 34 -24.45 -15.44 3.92
CA VAL A 34 -23.97 -14.71 2.75
C VAL A 34 -22.58 -15.26 2.48
N ALA A 35 -22.41 -15.96 1.38
CA ALA A 35 -21.12 -16.53 1.02
C ALA A 35 -20.10 -15.38 1.06
N LYS A 36 -19.11 -15.51 1.94
CA LYS A 36 -18.09 -14.46 2.11
C LYS A 36 -17.42 -14.25 0.77
N VAL A 37 -17.55 -13.05 0.20
CA VAL A 37 -16.92 -12.70 -1.07
C VAL A 37 -15.42 -12.95 -0.92
N LYS A 38 -14.86 -13.75 -1.82
CA LYS A 38 -13.43 -14.07 -1.79
C LYS A 38 -12.62 -12.83 -2.18
N ARG A 39 -11.60 -12.48 -1.39
CA ARG A 39 -10.68 -11.40 -1.74
C ARG A 39 -9.95 -11.74 -3.05
N PRO A 40 -9.99 -10.86 -4.08
CA PRO A 40 -9.12 -10.96 -5.24
C PRO A 40 -7.64 -10.81 -4.84
N ARG A 41 -6.74 -11.23 -5.73
CA ARG A 41 -5.31 -11.14 -5.45
C ARG A 41 -4.82 -9.70 -5.46
N ILE A 42 -3.89 -9.40 -4.55
CA ILE A 42 -3.04 -8.20 -4.56
C ILE A 42 -1.64 -8.69 -4.86
N LEU A 43 -1.17 -8.43 -6.09
CA LEU A 43 0.01 -9.07 -6.66
C LEU A 43 1.32 -8.34 -6.32
N GLY A 44 1.25 -7.06 -5.97
CA GLY A 44 2.41 -6.28 -5.60
C GLY A 44 2.12 -4.78 -5.48
N VAL A 45 3.16 -4.04 -5.18
CA VAL A 45 3.20 -2.58 -5.30
C VAL A 45 3.19 -2.21 -6.77
N ALA A 46 2.24 -1.35 -7.18
CA ALA A 46 2.17 -0.81 -8.53
C ALA A 46 3.04 0.45 -8.67
N HIS A 47 2.82 1.41 -7.79
CA HIS A 47 3.54 2.67 -7.78
C HIS A 47 3.40 3.43 -6.47
N MET A 48 4.26 4.41 -6.28
CA MET A 48 4.06 5.55 -5.39
C MET A 48 3.97 6.80 -6.25
N ALA A 49 2.95 7.58 -6.01
CA ALA A 49 2.75 8.87 -6.66
C ALA A 49 3.19 10.00 -5.73
N LEU A 50 3.95 10.93 -6.27
CA LEU A 50 4.59 12.01 -5.55
C LEU A 50 4.22 13.36 -6.17
N TYR A 51 3.95 14.34 -5.34
CA TYR A 51 3.96 15.75 -5.74
C TYR A 51 5.39 16.22 -5.87
N VAL A 52 5.72 16.89 -6.98
CA VAL A 52 7.02 17.49 -7.23
C VAL A 52 6.87 18.95 -7.64
N SER A 53 7.60 19.84 -6.96
CA SER A 53 7.53 21.29 -7.20
C SER A 53 8.16 21.69 -8.54
N ASP A 54 9.19 20.94 -8.97
CA ASP A 54 9.90 21.11 -10.24
C ASP A 54 10.07 19.74 -10.92
N LEU A 55 9.26 19.50 -11.97
CA LEU A 55 9.31 18.25 -12.71
C LEU A 55 10.65 18.04 -13.43
N GLN A 56 11.35 19.10 -13.85
CA GLN A 56 12.63 18.96 -14.52
C GLN A 56 13.73 18.57 -13.53
N ALA A 57 13.74 19.17 -12.35
CA ALA A 57 14.62 18.77 -11.27
C ALA A 57 14.37 17.32 -10.82
N ALA A 58 13.09 16.91 -10.71
CA ALA A 58 12.72 15.54 -10.42
C ALA A 58 13.21 14.58 -11.53
N ARG A 59 13.02 14.92 -12.80
CA ARG A 59 13.55 14.15 -13.93
C ARG A 59 15.06 14.00 -13.89
N ALA A 60 15.79 15.08 -13.59
CA ALA A 60 17.24 15.02 -13.43
C ALA A 60 17.66 14.04 -12.32
N PHE A 61 16.90 13.97 -11.24
CA PHE A 61 17.14 13.01 -10.17
C PHE A 61 16.77 11.57 -10.58
N TYR A 62 15.54 11.32 -11.00
CA TYR A 62 15.08 9.95 -11.27
C TYR A 62 15.68 9.36 -12.55
N LYS A 63 15.86 10.16 -13.62
CA LYS A 63 16.36 9.67 -14.91
C LYS A 63 17.87 9.78 -15.01
N ASP A 64 18.46 10.95 -14.78
CA ASP A 64 19.88 11.17 -15.04
C ASP A 64 20.73 10.63 -13.88
N PHE A 65 20.27 10.82 -12.63
CA PHE A 65 21.02 10.35 -11.46
C PHE A 65 20.69 8.90 -11.07
N LEU A 66 19.43 8.48 -11.01
CA LEU A 66 19.05 7.10 -10.69
C LEU A 66 19.05 6.18 -11.91
N GLY A 67 19.07 6.73 -13.13
CA GLY A 67 19.26 5.99 -14.38
C GLY A 67 17.99 5.34 -14.94
N TYR A 68 16.82 5.79 -14.55
CA TYR A 68 15.54 5.27 -15.06
C TYR A 68 15.12 5.92 -16.37
N ALA A 69 14.17 5.31 -17.06
CA ALA A 69 13.52 5.89 -18.22
C ALA A 69 12.06 6.30 -17.88
N GLU A 70 11.57 7.27 -18.64
CA GLU A 70 10.20 7.77 -18.61
C GLU A 70 9.54 7.41 -19.94
N PRO A 71 8.73 6.33 -19.98
CA PRO A 71 8.11 5.88 -21.24
C PRO A 71 7.02 6.81 -21.74
N PHE A 72 6.34 7.55 -20.85
CA PHE A 72 5.24 8.44 -21.20
C PHE A 72 4.97 9.47 -20.10
N ALA A 73 4.28 10.53 -20.48
CA ALA A 73 3.75 11.55 -19.58
C ALA A 73 2.30 11.92 -19.98
N LEU A 74 1.49 12.28 -19.01
CA LEU A 74 0.19 12.91 -19.24
C LEU A 74 0.34 14.43 -19.27
N LYS A 75 -0.32 15.06 -20.24
CA LYS A 75 -0.25 16.49 -20.45
C LYS A 75 -1.47 17.24 -19.92
N ARG A 76 -1.27 18.50 -19.58
CA ARG A 76 -2.33 19.49 -19.34
C ARG A 76 -2.85 20.01 -20.69
N GLU A 77 -3.90 20.81 -20.66
CA GLU A 77 -4.47 21.44 -21.86
C GLU A 77 -3.52 22.40 -22.55
N ASP A 78 -2.66 23.07 -21.79
CA ASP A 78 -1.61 23.96 -22.28
C ASP A 78 -0.40 23.24 -22.90
N GLY A 79 -0.41 21.91 -22.94
CA GLY A 79 0.66 21.07 -23.46
C GLY A 79 1.78 20.76 -22.47
N ALA A 80 1.82 21.37 -21.29
CA ALA A 80 2.78 21.06 -20.24
C ALA A 80 2.53 19.68 -19.66
N ASP A 81 3.60 18.99 -19.22
CA ASP A 81 3.47 17.69 -18.56
C ASP A 81 2.83 17.87 -17.18
N ARG A 82 1.79 17.08 -16.92
CA ARG A 82 1.09 17.03 -15.65
C ARG A 82 1.60 15.92 -14.75
N ILE A 83 1.80 14.73 -15.33
CA ILE A 83 2.26 13.54 -14.62
C ILE A 83 3.29 12.85 -15.49
N ALA A 84 4.49 12.62 -14.95
CA ALA A 84 5.51 11.81 -15.58
C ALA A 84 5.56 10.42 -14.93
N PHE A 85 5.75 9.37 -15.74
CA PHE A 85 5.79 7.98 -15.29
C PHE A 85 7.21 7.45 -15.42
N VAL A 86 7.92 7.32 -14.31
CA VAL A 86 9.26 6.75 -14.24
C VAL A 86 9.15 5.25 -14.09
N LYS A 87 9.66 4.49 -15.06
CA LYS A 87 9.51 3.03 -15.08
C LYS A 87 10.62 2.33 -14.31
N ILE A 88 10.25 1.54 -13.30
CA ILE A 88 11.17 0.69 -12.55
C ILE A 88 11.28 -0.69 -13.21
N ASN A 89 10.13 -1.32 -13.47
CA ASN A 89 9.99 -2.56 -14.25
C ASN A 89 8.61 -2.62 -14.93
N ASP A 90 8.20 -3.76 -15.46
CA ASP A 90 6.95 -3.88 -16.21
C ASP A 90 5.68 -3.73 -15.37
N ASP A 91 5.79 -3.82 -14.06
CA ASP A 91 4.67 -3.74 -13.12
C ASP A 91 4.80 -2.59 -12.11
N GLN A 92 5.98 -1.93 -12.03
CA GLN A 92 6.25 -0.92 -11.00
C GLN A 92 6.72 0.41 -11.61
N TYR A 93 6.16 1.51 -11.09
CA TYR A 93 6.41 2.87 -11.54
C TYR A 93 6.58 3.83 -10.34
N ILE A 94 7.17 4.99 -10.60
CA ILE A 94 7.07 6.18 -9.76
C ILE A 94 6.31 7.20 -10.59
N GLU A 95 5.23 7.76 -10.05
CA GLU A 95 4.46 8.80 -10.71
C GLU A 95 4.81 10.17 -10.12
N LEU A 96 5.22 11.10 -10.97
CA LEU A 96 5.61 12.44 -10.58
C LEU A 96 4.54 13.43 -11.03
N PHE A 97 3.78 13.95 -10.08
CA PHE A 97 2.74 14.95 -10.31
C PHE A 97 3.38 16.34 -10.27
N ALA A 98 3.35 17.07 -11.38
CA ALA A 98 3.89 18.42 -11.50
C ALA A 98 3.01 19.46 -10.76
N GLU A 99 2.94 19.31 -9.45
CA GLU A 99 2.20 20.14 -8.50
C GLU A 99 3.05 20.27 -7.24
N SER A 100 3.12 21.46 -6.64
CA SER A 100 3.85 21.64 -5.39
C SER A 100 3.29 20.73 -4.29
N PRO A 101 4.16 20.18 -3.42
CA PRO A 101 3.74 19.43 -2.25
C PRO A 101 2.74 20.22 -1.41
N LYS A 102 1.75 19.52 -0.87
CA LYS A 102 0.72 20.11 0.01
C LYS A 102 1.20 20.09 1.47
N GLN A 103 0.37 20.59 2.38
CA GLN A 103 0.68 20.54 3.82
C GLN A 103 0.91 19.12 4.34
N ASP A 104 0.31 18.11 3.67
CA ASP A 104 0.44 16.68 3.99
C ASP A 104 1.73 16.05 3.42
N GLY A 105 2.67 16.85 2.90
CA GLY A 105 3.94 16.41 2.33
C GLY A 105 3.86 16.02 0.85
N GLN A 106 4.82 15.24 0.41
CA GLN A 106 5.03 14.90 -1.00
C GLN A 106 4.19 13.72 -1.50
N LEU A 107 3.63 12.91 -0.58
CA LEU A 107 2.85 11.73 -0.95
C LEU A 107 1.50 12.14 -1.56
N ASN A 108 1.26 11.73 -2.82
CA ASN A 108 -0.05 11.83 -3.46
C ASN A 108 -0.88 10.58 -3.14
N HIS A 109 -0.36 9.40 -3.50
CA HIS A 109 -0.97 8.11 -3.18
C HIS A 109 0.02 6.95 -3.28
N ILE A 110 -0.37 5.81 -2.72
CA ILE A 110 0.27 4.52 -2.94
C ILE A 110 -0.67 3.64 -3.75
N ALA A 111 -0.12 2.73 -4.56
CA ALA A 111 -0.92 1.87 -5.40
C ALA A 111 -0.50 0.40 -5.32
N PHE A 112 -1.52 -0.47 -5.32
CA PHE A 112 -1.34 -1.92 -5.41
C PHE A 112 -2.05 -2.45 -6.65
N PHE A 113 -1.39 -3.37 -7.38
CA PHE A 113 -2.03 -3.95 -8.53
C PHE A 113 -2.71 -5.30 -8.22
N THR A 114 -3.83 -5.51 -8.88
CA THR A 114 -4.72 -6.65 -8.73
C THR A 114 -5.00 -7.29 -10.10
N ASP A 115 -5.52 -8.51 -10.08
CA ASP A 115 -5.99 -9.19 -11.28
C ASP A 115 -7.44 -8.83 -11.68
N SER A 116 -8.20 -8.17 -10.79
CA SER A 116 -9.51 -7.62 -11.11
C SER A 116 -9.86 -6.45 -10.19
N ALA A 117 -9.90 -5.26 -10.74
CA ALA A 117 -10.29 -4.05 -10.03
C ALA A 117 -11.79 -4.08 -9.65
N GLU A 118 -12.67 -4.56 -10.53
CA GLU A 118 -14.11 -4.67 -10.24
C GLU A 118 -14.36 -5.65 -9.08
N ALA A 119 -13.80 -6.85 -9.15
CA ALA A 119 -13.98 -7.82 -8.07
C ALA A 119 -13.38 -7.32 -6.75
N MET A 120 -12.26 -6.58 -6.78
CA MET A 120 -11.65 -5.99 -5.59
C MET A 120 -12.54 -4.90 -4.99
N ARG A 121 -13.14 -4.04 -5.84
CA ARG A 121 -14.10 -3.03 -5.41
C ARG A 121 -15.30 -3.67 -4.68
N ASP A 122 -15.88 -4.72 -5.27
CA ASP A 122 -17.04 -5.42 -4.70
C ASP A 122 -16.70 -6.13 -3.39
N TYR A 123 -15.51 -6.75 -3.33
CA TYR A 123 -14.98 -7.33 -2.09
C TYR A 123 -14.83 -6.29 -0.98
N LEU A 124 -14.23 -5.13 -1.28
CA LEU A 124 -14.01 -4.06 -0.32
C LEU A 124 -15.34 -3.44 0.15
N ALA A 125 -16.30 -3.24 -0.76
CA ALA A 125 -17.64 -2.81 -0.41
C ALA A 125 -18.33 -3.81 0.54
N SER A 126 -18.23 -5.11 0.27
CA SER A 126 -18.78 -6.16 1.13
C SER A 126 -18.10 -6.26 2.50
N SER A 127 -16.86 -5.76 2.59
CA SER A 127 -16.06 -5.68 3.82
C SER A 127 -16.30 -4.37 4.59
N GLY A 128 -17.25 -3.53 4.15
CA GLY A 128 -17.62 -2.26 4.79
C GLY A 128 -16.65 -1.10 4.49
N ILE A 129 -15.78 -1.24 3.51
CA ILE A 129 -14.92 -0.15 3.06
C ILE A 129 -15.69 0.75 2.09
N LYS A 130 -15.59 2.07 2.29
CA LYS A 130 -16.15 3.04 1.36
C LYS A 130 -15.40 2.99 0.03
N VAL A 131 -16.09 2.62 -1.02
CA VAL A 131 -15.58 2.54 -2.39
C VAL A 131 -16.38 3.45 -3.32
N PRO A 132 -15.87 3.84 -4.49
CA PRO A 132 -16.66 4.55 -5.50
C PRO A 132 -17.73 3.64 -6.12
N ASP A 133 -18.75 4.22 -6.74
CA ASP A 133 -19.86 3.48 -7.36
C ASP A 133 -19.42 2.55 -8.49
N LYS A 134 -18.34 2.89 -9.18
CA LYS A 134 -17.77 2.12 -10.29
C LYS A 134 -16.26 2.26 -10.33
N VAL A 135 -15.61 1.26 -10.93
CA VAL A 135 -14.20 1.34 -11.31
C VAL A 135 -14.03 2.34 -12.45
N GLY A 136 -13.04 3.20 -12.35
CA GLY A 136 -12.67 4.14 -13.39
C GLY A 136 -11.75 3.52 -14.44
N LYS A 137 -11.64 4.17 -15.61
CA LYS A 137 -10.56 3.94 -16.58
C LYS A 137 -9.66 5.17 -16.57
N GLY A 138 -8.42 5.01 -16.12
CA GLY A 138 -7.42 6.07 -16.13
C GLY A 138 -7.06 6.51 -17.55
N ARG A 139 -6.49 7.71 -17.70
CA ARG A 139 -6.09 8.25 -19.03
C ARG A 139 -5.03 7.40 -19.74
N ILE A 140 -4.24 6.64 -18.99
CA ILE A 140 -3.27 5.67 -19.53
C ILE A 140 -3.89 4.30 -19.85
N GLY A 141 -5.20 4.14 -19.64
CA GLY A 141 -5.96 2.95 -20.03
C GLY A 141 -6.07 1.87 -18.97
N ASN A 142 -5.46 2.01 -17.80
CA ASN A 142 -5.65 1.07 -16.68
C ASN A 142 -7.02 1.25 -16.02
N SER A 143 -7.59 0.17 -15.49
CA SER A 143 -8.76 0.23 -14.62
C SER A 143 -8.32 0.49 -13.19
N ASN A 144 -8.94 1.46 -12.51
CA ASN A 144 -8.52 1.81 -11.16
C ASN A 144 -9.63 2.45 -10.32
N PHE A 145 -9.45 2.44 -9.00
CA PHE A 145 -10.22 3.23 -8.06
C PHE A 145 -9.42 3.52 -6.80
N ASN A 146 -9.83 4.56 -6.08
CA ASN A 146 -9.19 5.00 -4.85
C ASN A 146 -10.06 4.70 -3.63
N ILE A 147 -9.39 4.32 -2.53
CA ILE A 147 -9.94 4.22 -1.19
C ILE A 147 -9.03 5.00 -0.23
N LEU A 148 -9.51 5.25 0.98
CA LEU A 148 -8.68 5.83 2.05
C LEU A 148 -8.32 4.76 3.06
N ASP A 149 -7.07 4.77 3.49
CA ASP A 149 -6.66 4.00 4.65
C ASP A 149 -7.06 4.73 5.97
N PRO A 150 -6.89 4.11 7.15
CA PRO A 150 -7.26 4.72 8.42
C PRO A 150 -6.51 6.01 8.79
N ASP A 151 -5.34 6.23 8.23
CA ASP A 151 -4.55 7.45 8.43
C ASP A 151 -4.86 8.54 7.38
N GLY A 152 -5.76 8.24 6.42
CA GLY A 152 -6.21 9.17 5.37
C GLY A 152 -5.36 9.12 4.11
N HIS A 153 -4.40 8.21 3.98
CA HIS A 153 -3.68 8.06 2.73
C HIS A 153 -4.59 7.53 1.63
N THR A 154 -4.44 8.07 0.45
CA THR A 154 -5.08 7.51 -0.74
C THR A 154 -4.36 6.22 -1.13
N VAL A 155 -5.13 5.14 -1.20
CA VAL A 155 -4.69 3.83 -1.68
C VAL A 155 -5.41 3.55 -3.01
N GLU A 156 -4.65 3.51 -4.09
CA GLU A 156 -5.17 3.15 -5.40
C GLU A 156 -5.12 1.63 -5.60
N ILE A 157 -6.20 1.06 -6.08
CA ILE A 157 -6.25 -0.30 -6.60
C ILE A 157 -6.28 -0.22 -8.11
N VAL A 158 -5.28 -0.83 -8.76
CA VAL A 158 -5.10 -0.75 -10.21
C VAL A 158 -5.04 -2.13 -10.86
N GLU A 159 -5.73 -2.26 -11.99
CA GLU A 159 -5.64 -3.41 -12.89
C GLU A 159 -5.06 -2.95 -14.23
N TYR A 160 -3.95 -3.56 -14.64
CA TYR A 160 -3.27 -3.24 -15.89
C TYR A 160 -3.98 -3.89 -17.06
N GLN A 161 -4.71 -3.09 -17.83
CA GLN A 161 -5.45 -3.56 -19.00
C GLN A 161 -4.51 -3.87 -20.18
N PRO A 162 -4.81 -4.88 -21.00
CA PRO A 162 -3.97 -5.27 -22.14
C PRO A 162 -3.68 -4.12 -23.12
N ASP A 163 -4.64 -3.20 -23.30
CA ASP A 163 -4.57 -2.04 -24.19
C ASP A 163 -4.03 -0.78 -23.51
N SER A 164 -3.68 -0.83 -22.22
CA SER A 164 -3.13 0.31 -21.48
C SER A 164 -1.71 0.67 -21.95
N TRP A 165 -1.32 1.92 -21.70
CA TRP A 165 0.05 2.37 -21.98
C TRP A 165 1.07 1.55 -21.19
N THR A 166 0.79 1.22 -19.93
CA THR A 166 1.63 0.36 -19.09
C THR A 166 1.95 -0.96 -19.79
N ARG A 167 0.94 -1.63 -20.36
CA ARG A 167 1.15 -2.94 -21.02
C ARG A 167 1.75 -2.83 -22.42
N ARG A 168 1.52 -1.75 -23.15
CA ARG A 168 2.17 -1.48 -24.46
C ARG A 168 3.68 -1.30 -24.33
N GLU A 169 4.13 -0.78 -23.18
CA GLU A 169 5.55 -0.54 -22.90
C GLU A 169 6.22 -1.69 -22.14
N LYS A 170 5.57 -2.86 -22.08
CA LYS A 170 6.15 -4.07 -21.50
C LYS A 170 7.43 -4.47 -22.23
N GLY A 171 8.49 -4.80 -21.49
CA GLY A 171 9.82 -5.15 -22.02
C GLY A 171 10.64 -3.98 -22.57
N LYS A 172 10.13 -2.73 -22.50
CA LYS A 172 10.81 -1.53 -23.01
C LYS A 172 11.10 -0.53 -21.89
N PHE A 173 11.91 0.48 -22.19
CA PHE A 173 12.23 1.57 -21.26
C PHE A 173 12.78 1.10 -19.92
N MET A 174 13.61 0.07 -19.97
CA MET A 174 14.29 -0.50 -18.80
C MET A 174 15.81 -0.53 -19.04
N PRO A 175 16.47 0.66 -19.11
CA PRO A 175 17.90 0.74 -19.42
C PRO A 175 18.75 0.04 -18.36
N GLU A 176 19.90 -0.50 -18.75
CA GLU A 176 20.88 -1.13 -17.84
C GLU A 176 21.46 -0.14 -16.81
N THR A 177 21.31 1.16 -17.07
CA THR A 177 21.74 2.23 -16.15
C THR A 177 20.88 2.34 -14.90
N ARG A 178 19.72 1.68 -14.80
CA ARG A 178 18.87 1.71 -13.61
C ARG A 178 19.62 1.26 -12.38
N ILE A 179 19.53 2.05 -11.31
CA ILE A 179 20.18 1.69 -10.04
C ILE A 179 19.56 0.45 -9.38
N SER A 180 18.30 0.19 -9.66
CA SER A 180 17.54 -0.95 -9.17
C SER A 180 16.49 -1.37 -10.20
N THR A 181 16.10 -2.64 -10.16
CA THR A 181 15.04 -3.20 -11.01
C THR A 181 13.73 -3.44 -10.26
N ARG A 182 13.66 -3.04 -8.97
CA ARG A 182 12.49 -3.36 -8.16
C ARG A 182 12.27 -2.38 -7.00
N ILE A 183 11.01 -1.97 -6.82
CA ILE A 183 10.53 -1.42 -5.55
C ILE A 183 10.31 -2.60 -4.60
N ALA A 184 11.06 -2.63 -3.49
CA ALA A 184 10.89 -3.65 -2.46
C ALA A 184 9.75 -3.32 -1.50
N HIS A 185 9.66 -2.04 -1.12
CA HIS A 185 8.58 -1.56 -0.26
C HIS A 185 8.28 -0.06 -0.45
N LEU A 186 7.11 0.31 0.02
CA LEU A 186 6.74 1.69 0.27
C LEU A 186 6.66 1.91 1.78
N GLY A 187 7.32 2.96 2.28
CA GLY A 187 7.12 3.42 3.64
C GLY A 187 5.97 4.40 3.71
N VAL A 188 5.09 4.24 4.68
CA VAL A 188 3.99 5.17 4.96
C VAL A 188 3.88 5.48 6.43
N LEU A 189 3.57 6.72 6.76
CA LEU A 189 3.33 7.16 8.12
C LEU A 189 2.07 6.49 8.69
N VAL A 190 2.18 5.89 9.86
CA VAL A 190 1.04 5.26 10.55
C VAL A 190 0.94 5.82 11.97
N ALA A 191 -0.17 6.45 12.23
CA ALA A 191 -0.47 7.04 13.51
C ALA A 191 -1.09 6.06 14.49
N ALA A 192 -2.06 5.28 14.02
CA ALA A 192 -2.83 4.35 14.83
C ALA A 192 -2.62 2.92 14.35
N VAL A 193 -1.82 2.16 15.09
CA VAL A 193 -1.38 0.81 14.67
C VAL A 193 -2.55 -0.14 14.51
N ASP A 194 -3.48 -0.20 15.48
CA ASP A 194 -4.59 -1.16 15.44
C ASP A 194 -5.56 -0.94 14.28
N PRO A 195 -6.03 0.29 13.98
CA PRO A 195 -6.80 0.57 12.77
C PRO A 195 -6.06 0.21 11.47
N ALA A 196 -4.76 0.52 11.38
CA ALA A 196 -3.94 0.18 10.22
C ALA A 196 -3.81 -1.34 10.04
N LEU A 197 -3.54 -2.08 11.12
CA LEU A 197 -3.50 -3.55 11.09
C LEU A 197 -4.85 -4.15 10.71
N LYS A 198 -5.97 -3.61 11.23
CA LYS A 198 -7.31 -4.05 10.82
C LYS A 198 -7.53 -3.86 9.33
N PHE A 199 -7.16 -2.72 8.78
CA PHE A 199 -7.33 -2.42 7.37
C PHE A 199 -6.40 -3.27 6.49
N TYR A 200 -5.10 -3.20 6.71
CA TYR A 200 -4.13 -3.88 5.83
C TYR A 200 -4.10 -5.40 6.04
N ARG A 201 -4.16 -5.89 7.30
CA ARG A 201 -4.07 -7.33 7.58
C ARG A 201 -5.42 -8.04 7.43
N GLU A 202 -6.50 -7.51 8.05
CA GLU A 202 -7.77 -8.23 8.12
C GLU A 202 -8.64 -8.03 6.88
N VAL A 203 -8.61 -6.81 6.27
CA VAL A 203 -9.36 -6.51 5.05
C VAL A 203 -8.53 -6.83 3.81
N LEU A 204 -7.36 -6.22 3.64
CA LEU A 204 -6.55 -6.42 2.44
C LEU A 204 -5.74 -7.72 2.45
N GLY A 205 -5.59 -8.39 3.60
CA GLY A 205 -4.94 -9.69 3.72
C GLY A 205 -3.41 -9.65 3.75
N PHE A 206 -2.82 -8.48 4.01
CA PHE A 206 -1.37 -8.35 4.16
C PHE A 206 -0.88 -9.17 5.35
N GLN A 207 0.36 -9.63 5.26
CA GLN A 207 0.98 -10.47 6.29
C GLN A 207 2.10 -9.71 6.98
N GLU A 208 1.94 -9.51 8.29
CA GLU A 208 3.04 -9.00 9.10
C GLU A 208 4.17 -10.03 9.16
N PHE A 209 5.41 -9.59 8.92
CA PHE A 209 6.57 -10.48 8.96
C PHE A 209 7.73 -9.97 9.80
N TRP A 210 7.75 -8.69 10.18
CA TRP A 210 8.78 -8.12 11.02
C TRP A 210 8.31 -6.82 11.70
N ARG A 211 8.82 -6.57 12.90
CA ARG A 211 8.67 -5.33 13.65
C ARG A 211 10.02 -4.85 14.15
N GLY A 212 10.24 -3.53 14.13
CA GLY A 212 11.46 -2.91 14.60
C GLY A 212 11.23 -1.81 15.62
N SER A 213 12.22 -1.61 16.48
CA SER A 213 12.28 -0.49 17.41
C SER A 213 13.65 0.16 17.34
N SER A 214 13.70 1.48 17.16
CA SER A 214 14.95 2.26 17.16
C SER A 214 15.55 2.42 18.55
N THR A 215 14.73 2.31 19.58
CA THR A 215 15.12 2.54 20.98
C THR A 215 15.05 1.28 21.86
N GLY A 216 14.45 0.19 21.37
CA GLY A 216 14.10 -0.99 22.15
C GLY A 216 12.89 -0.79 23.08
N LYS A 217 12.37 0.44 23.23
CA LYS A 217 11.28 0.79 24.17
C LYS A 217 9.93 0.94 23.51
N VAL A 218 9.89 1.44 22.27
CA VAL A 218 8.68 1.72 21.50
C VAL A 218 8.90 1.28 20.06
N LEU A 219 7.89 0.66 19.43
CA LEU A 219 7.94 0.29 18.03
C LEU A 219 8.13 1.52 17.14
N SER A 220 8.96 1.35 16.13
CA SER A 220 9.22 2.36 15.09
C SER A 220 8.71 1.89 13.71
N TRP A 221 8.68 0.57 13.48
CA TRP A 221 8.33 -0.03 12.18
C TRP A 221 7.51 -1.30 12.34
N ILE A 222 6.59 -1.51 11.38
CA ILE A 222 5.94 -2.81 11.15
C ILE A 222 5.95 -3.07 9.64
N ASN A 223 6.45 -4.22 9.22
CA ASN A 223 6.53 -4.60 7.82
C ASN A 223 5.42 -5.57 7.43
N MET A 224 4.61 -5.19 6.45
CA MET A 224 3.40 -5.85 6.00
C MET A 224 3.55 -6.31 4.55
N ARG A 225 3.77 -7.60 4.30
CA ARG A 225 3.90 -8.17 2.95
C ARG A 225 2.57 -8.18 2.23
N VAL A 226 2.55 -7.82 0.95
CA VAL A 226 1.36 -8.00 0.11
C VAL A 226 0.99 -9.49 0.04
N PRO A 227 -0.32 -9.82 0.04
CA PRO A 227 -0.74 -11.20 0.27
C PRO A 227 -0.38 -12.18 -0.85
N ASP A 228 -0.25 -11.71 -2.07
CA ASP A 228 -0.05 -12.56 -3.25
C ASP A 228 1.22 -12.17 -4.02
N GLY A 229 2.17 -11.48 -3.36
CA GLY A 229 3.43 -11.01 -3.92
C GLY A 229 4.56 -10.97 -2.89
N ASN A 230 5.66 -10.35 -3.29
CA ASN A 230 6.87 -10.28 -2.46
C ASN A 230 7.21 -8.86 -1.96
N ASP A 231 6.48 -7.84 -2.46
CA ASP A 231 6.66 -6.46 -2.03
C ASP A 231 5.97 -6.26 -0.67
N TYR A 232 6.30 -5.19 0.02
CA TYR A 232 5.66 -4.92 1.30
C TYR A 232 5.42 -3.43 1.55
N LEU A 233 4.60 -3.15 2.53
CA LEU A 233 4.40 -1.83 3.11
C LEU A 233 5.15 -1.76 4.42
N GLU A 234 5.96 -0.73 4.62
CA GLU A 234 6.60 -0.43 5.89
C GLU A 234 5.83 0.67 6.62
N PHE A 235 5.16 0.31 7.72
CA PHE A 235 4.55 1.30 8.59
C PHE A 235 5.63 2.05 9.35
N MET A 236 5.71 3.36 9.13
CA MET A 236 6.57 4.29 9.86
C MET A 236 5.76 4.85 11.04
N LEU A 237 5.97 4.27 12.23
CA LEU A 237 5.16 4.62 13.40
C LEU A 237 5.62 5.93 14.04
N TYR A 238 4.67 6.71 14.52
CA TYR A 238 4.96 7.98 15.20
C TYR A 238 3.91 8.32 16.27
N ALA A 239 4.34 9.01 17.32
CA ALA A 239 3.48 9.45 18.42
C ALA A 239 3.07 10.93 18.30
N THR A 240 3.90 11.76 17.64
CA THR A 240 3.69 13.21 17.51
C THR A 240 3.42 13.59 16.06
N PRO A 241 2.58 14.60 15.79
CA PRO A 241 2.37 15.11 14.44
C PRO A 241 3.70 15.37 13.73
N GLN A 242 3.77 15.08 12.45
CA GLN A 242 4.96 15.25 11.63
C GLN A 242 4.81 16.49 10.76
N ASP A 243 5.88 17.25 10.60
CA ASP A 243 5.93 18.33 9.62
C ASP A 243 6.16 17.80 8.19
N ALA A 244 6.03 18.66 7.18
CA ALA A 244 6.17 18.26 5.78
C ALA A 244 7.53 17.61 5.45
N ALA A 245 8.62 18.11 6.05
CA ALA A 245 9.95 17.53 5.83
C ALA A 245 10.08 16.14 6.45
N GLN A 246 9.53 15.94 7.65
CA GLN A 246 9.47 14.64 8.31
C GLN A 246 8.58 13.66 7.54
N MET A 247 7.46 14.13 6.97
CA MET A 247 6.59 13.32 6.12
C MET A 247 7.32 12.86 4.87
N GLY A 248 8.09 13.72 4.18
CA GLY A 248 8.90 13.35 3.02
C GLY A 248 9.99 12.33 3.32
N MET A 249 10.57 12.38 4.53
CA MET A 249 11.56 11.37 4.96
C MET A 249 10.93 10.02 5.33
N LYS A 250 9.70 10.00 5.81
CA LYS A 250 9.04 8.78 6.31
C LYS A 250 8.17 8.12 5.26
N ASN A 251 7.40 8.88 4.48
CA ASN A 251 6.76 8.40 3.27
C ASN A 251 7.84 8.22 2.20
N HIS A 252 8.19 6.98 1.86
CA HIS A 252 9.38 6.73 1.04
C HIS A 252 9.25 5.53 0.10
N ILE A 253 10.14 5.47 -0.86
CA ILE A 253 10.29 4.35 -1.77
C ILE A 253 11.59 3.63 -1.43
N CYS A 254 11.53 2.31 -1.24
CA CYS A 254 12.71 1.47 -1.12
C CYS A 254 12.97 0.70 -2.42
N LEU A 255 14.14 0.91 -2.98
CA LEU A 255 14.66 0.27 -4.17
C LEU A 255 15.63 -0.84 -3.76
N LEU A 256 15.35 -2.07 -4.21
CA LEU A 256 16.20 -3.22 -3.89
C LEU A 256 17.45 -3.22 -4.75
N VAL A 257 18.63 -3.27 -4.13
CA VAL A 257 19.92 -3.38 -4.82
C VAL A 257 20.64 -4.63 -4.36
N PRO A 258 21.28 -5.41 -5.28
CA PRO A 258 21.98 -6.64 -4.90
C PRO A 258 23.23 -6.38 -4.05
N ASP A 259 23.93 -5.27 -4.28
CA ASP A 259 25.13 -4.81 -3.57
C ASP A 259 25.08 -3.30 -3.39
N ILE A 260 24.97 -2.85 -2.15
CA ILE A 260 24.84 -1.42 -1.82
C ILE A 260 26.14 -0.64 -2.09
N LYS A 261 27.31 -1.28 -1.93
CA LYS A 261 28.60 -0.62 -2.19
C LYS A 261 28.76 -0.35 -3.67
N GLN A 262 28.43 -1.33 -4.51
CA GLN A 262 28.45 -1.17 -5.96
C GLN A 262 27.42 -0.12 -6.41
N ALA A 263 26.21 -0.15 -5.85
CA ALA A 263 25.19 0.84 -6.17
C ALA A 263 25.63 2.26 -5.84
N VAL A 264 26.20 2.49 -4.66
CA VAL A 264 26.72 3.80 -4.25
C VAL A 264 27.91 4.22 -5.14
N ALA A 265 28.86 3.33 -5.41
CA ALA A 265 29.99 3.63 -6.33
C ALA A 265 29.48 4.00 -7.74
N THR A 266 28.46 3.32 -8.23
CA THR A 266 27.82 3.66 -9.51
C THR A 266 27.22 5.07 -9.48
N LEU A 267 26.49 5.45 -8.44
CA LEU A 267 25.92 6.79 -8.31
C LEU A 267 27.00 7.87 -8.18
N GLU A 268 28.05 7.61 -7.39
CA GLU A 268 29.17 8.54 -7.20
C GLU A 268 29.96 8.80 -8.50
N SER A 269 30.00 7.83 -9.42
CA SER A 269 30.69 7.96 -10.71
C SER A 269 29.87 8.65 -11.80
N ARG A 270 28.58 8.87 -11.61
CA ARG A 270 27.71 9.44 -12.64
C ARG A 270 27.96 10.94 -12.87
N PRO A 271 27.89 11.41 -14.12
CA PRO A 271 27.96 12.84 -14.41
C PRO A 271 26.93 13.69 -13.66
N ALA A 272 25.74 13.13 -13.44
CA ALA A 272 24.65 13.78 -12.70
C ALA A 272 24.94 13.92 -11.19
N ARG A 273 25.96 13.23 -10.62
CA ARG A 273 26.35 13.32 -9.21
C ARG A 273 26.64 14.74 -8.77
N LYS A 274 27.21 15.58 -9.66
CA LYS A 274 27.48 16.99 -9.41
C LYS A 274 26.24 17.81 -9.03
N ASN A 275 25.05 17.37 -9.44
CA ASN A 275 23.77 18.02 -9.15
C ASN A 275 23.13 17.49 -7.86
N TYR A 276 23.71 16.47 -7.23
CA TYR A 276 23.26 15.88 -5.97
C TYR A 276 24.26 16.19 -4.86
N SER A 277 23.97 17.18 -4.03
CA SER A 277 24.91 17.75 -3.04
C SER A 277 25.03 16.95 -1.74
N ARG A 278 24.08 16.04 -1.45
CA ARG A 278 24.08 15.29 -0.18
C ARG A 278 25.09 14.14 -0.23
N PRO A 279 25.74 13.78 0.89
CA PRO A 279 26.54 12.57 0.97
C PRO A 279 25.67 11.32 0.86
N ILE A 280 26.22 10.24 0.28
CA ILE A 280 25.57 8.95 0.20
C ILE A 280 26.25 8.01 1.20
N GLU A 281 25.64 7.86 2.36
CA GLU A 281 26.19 7.06 3.46
C GLU A 281 25.57 5.67 3.50
N ILE A 282 26.42 4.65 3.50
CA ILE A 282 25.99 3.26 3.71
C ILE A 282 25.87 3.01 5.20
N ARG A 283 24.71 2.53 5.64
CA ARG A 283 24.41 2.19 7.03
C ARG A 283 23.85 0.76 7.11
N THR A 284 23.99 0.14 8.27
CA THR A 284 23.19 -1.04 8.61
C THR A 284 21.97 -0.60 9.39
N GLY A 285 20.78 -0.89 8.84
CA GLY A 285 19.50 -0.58 9.48
C GLY A 285 19.23 -1.47 10.70
N ILE A 286 18.22 -1.12 11.47
CA ILE A 286 17.75 -1.95 12.62
C ILE A 286 17.30 -3.35 12.15
N ASN A 287 16.85 -3.48 10.91
CA ASN A 287 16.53 -4.75 10.26
C ASN A 287 17.78 -5.58 9.86
N GLY A 288 18.99 -5.13 10.22
CA GLY A 288 20.27 -5.79 9.91
C GLY A 288 20.73 -5.66 8.45
N LYS A 289 19.96 -5.01 7.59
CA LYS A 289 20.29 -4.87 6.17
C LYS A 289 21.14 -3.62 5.92
N ARG A 290 22.07 -3.70 4.97
CA ARG A 290 22.78 -2.52 4.51
C ARG A 290 21.87 -1.68 3.61
N GLN A 291 21.90 -0.37 3.83
CA GLN A 291 21.04 0.59 3.14
C GLN A 291 21.72 1.94 3.00
N ALA A 292 21.25 2.74 2.04
CA ALA A 292 21.65 4.14 1.85
C ALA A 292 20.39 4.97 1.54
N ASN A 293 20.31 6.18 2.09
CA ASN A 293 19.19 7.08 1.87
C ASN A 293 19.60 8.18 0.90
N LEU A 294 18.83 8.32 -0.17
CA LEU A 294 18.85 9.43 -1.09
C LEU A 294 17.60 10.29 -0.88
N PHE A 295 17.62 11.49 -1.38
CA PHE A 295 16.47 12.40 -1.31
C PHE A 295 16.29 13.08 -2.65
N ASP A 296 15.08 13.06 -3.17
CA ASP A 296 14.74 13.81 -4.36
C ASP A 296 14.77 15.33 -4.09
N PRO A 297 14.60 16.20 -5.10
CA PRO A 297 14.65 17.65 -4.91
C PRO A 297 13.65 18.20 -3.91
N ASP A 298 12.49 17.55 -3.75
CA ASP A 298 11.44 17.93 -2.80
C ASP A 298 11.60 17.28 -1.42
N GLY A 299 12.67 16.48 -1.22
CA GLY A 299 12.99 15.85 0.06
C GLY A 299 12.35 14.48 0.28
N THR A 300 11.71 13.88 -0.73
CA THR A 300 11.23 12.49 -0.64
C THR A 300 12.41 11.54 -0.53
N ARG A 301 12.38 10.66 0.46
CA ARG A 301 13.41 9.65 0.65
C ARG A 301 13.28 8.51 -0.36
N ILE A 302 14.38 8.24 -1.03
CA ILE A 302 14.58 7.03 -1.83
C ILE A 302 15.63 6.18 -1.12
N GLU A 303 15.18 5.09 -0.54
CA GLU A 303 16.06 4.15 0.14
C GLU A 303 16.61 3.13 -0.85
N LEU A 304 17.91 2.90 -0.83
CA LEU A 304 18.55 1.73 -1.45
C LEU A 304 18.79 0.71 -0.35
N MET A 305 18.39 -0.55 -0.56
CA MET A 305 18.53 -1.59 0.46
C MET A 305 18.93 -2.94 -0.15
N GLU A 306 19.83 -3.65 0.53
CA GLU A 306 20.17 -5.04 0.18
C GLU A 306 19.05 -6.02 0.60
N PRO A 307 18.89 -7.16 -0.10
CA PRO A 307 17.85 -8.15 0.24
C PRO A 307 18.14 -8.88 1.56
N ASN A 308 19.41 -9.09 1.89
CA ASN A 308 19.86 -9.88 3.03
C ASN A 308 20.44 -9.00 4.14
N THR A 309 20.47 -9.52 5.35
CA THR A 309 21.19 -8.89 6.47
C THR A 309 22.69 -8.92 6.23
N ALA A 310 23.40 -7.94 6.79
CA ALA A 310 24.85 -7.77 6.57
C ALA A 310 25.70 -8.94 7.10
N ASP A 311 25.20 -9.65 8.12
CA ASP A 311 25.85 -10.81 8.74
C ASP A 311 25.20 -12.14 8.37
N GLY A 312 24.18 -12.14 7.50
CA GLY A 312 23.45 -13.33 7.07
C GLY A 312 22.47 -13.89 8.11
N LYS A 313 22.31 -13.24 9.28
CA LYS A 313 21.41 -13.70 10.34
C LYS A 313 20.13 -12.89 10.35
N PRO A 314 18.95 -13.52 10.45
CA PRO A 314 17.68 -12.79 10.57
C PRO A 314 17.64 -12.01 11.89
N VAL A 315 17.18 -10.75 11.82
CA VAL A 315 16.95 -9.94 13.02
C VAL A 315 15.57 -10.29 13.58
N PRO A 316 15.48 -10.67 14.86
CA PRO A 316 14.21 -10.96 15.51
C PRO A 316 13.28 -9.73 15.53
N SER A 317 11.97 -9.98 15.45
CA SER A 317 10.98 -8.94 15.66
C SER A 317 11.02 -8.37 17.07
N SER A 318 10.89 -7.05 17.18
CA SER A 318 10.80 -6.36 18.48
C SER A 318 9.48 -6.69 19.18
N THR A 319 9.53 -6.83 20.50
CA THR A 319 8.36 -6.97 21.38
C THR A 319 7.96 -5.65 22.04
N ALA A 320 8.59 -4.54 21.68
CA ALA A 320 8.25 -3.22 22.20
C ALA A 320 6.78 -2.88 21.88
N PRO A 321 6.08 -2.13 22.74
CA PRO A 321 4.71 -1.67 22.47
C PRO A 321 4.68 -0.63 21.36
N PRO A 322 3.53 -0.45 20.68
CA PRO A 322 3.34 0.65 19.75
C PRO A 322 3.42 2.01 20.47
N PRO A 323 3.72 3.10 19.74
CA PRO A 323 3.68 4.44 20.31
C PRO A 323 2.28 4.79 20.81
N ILE A 324 2.20 5.46 21.95
CA ILE A 324 0.95 5.97 22.54
C ILE A 324 0.80 7.40 22.07
N ARG A 325 -0.39 7.74 21.56
CA ARG A 325 -0.82 9.10 21.19
C ARG A 325 -1.63 9.76 22.29
#